data_03ca473ebc47a87d8ff9aa3bd7ee034f
#
_entry.id   03ca473ebc47a87d8ff9aa3bd7ee034f
#
_cell.length_a   1.000
_cell.length_b   1.000
_cell.length_c   1.000
_cell.angle_alpha   90.00
_cell.angle_beta   90.00
_cell.angle_gamma   90.00
#
_symmetry.space_group_name_H-M   'P 1'
#
loop_
_entity.id
_entity.type
_entity.pdbx_description
1 polymer ?
#
loop_
_entity_poly.entity_id
_entity_poly.type
_entity_poly.pdbx_seq_one_letter_code
_entity_poly.pdbx_strand_id
1 'polypeptide(L)'
;RVCKDYARVAEAALKSGWEFVGHSWDQQPTHVEKDQRAMIRRTVKEIKSFTGKAPVGWLSPGLTETLYTPDYLAEAGIKYIADWLVDDEPVTVKTKHGDVLGMPYSLELNDIAMMMVQHHAAAEFESRCTDQFERLYEEGKTRAKIMAIALHPYISGVPHRINTVERVFRKLRKEKGVVFWSGEQIMKWYGKANKTGPRRG
;
A
#
# COMPACT_ATOMS: atom_id res chain seq x y z
N ARG A 1 -3.73 -11.57 11.57
CA ARG A 1 -4.46 -11.69 12.86
C ARG A 1 -5.75 -10.90 12.90
N VAL A 2 -5.83 -9.70 12.30
CA VAL A 2 -7.04 -8.84 12.36
C VAL A 2 -8.31 -9.60 11.94
N CYS A 3 -8.25 -10.39 10.86
CA CYS A 3 -9.39 -11.18 10.40
C CYS A 3 -9.92 -12.15 11.47
N LYS A 4 -9.07 -12.61 12.38
CA LYS A 4 -9.41 -13.52 13.46
C LYS A 4 -9.80 -12.80 14.76
N ASP A 5 -8.96 -11.89 15.20
CA ASP A 5 -9.08 -11.24 16.51
C ASP A 5 -10.07 -10.06 16.50
N TYR A 6 -10.25 -9.43 15.33
CA TYR A 6 -11.12 -8.26 15.12
C TYR A 6 -12.02 -8.45 13.88
N ALA A 7 -12.66 -9.61 13.76
CA ALA A 7 -13.44 -10.02 12.59
C ALA A 7 -14.45 -8.97 12.12
N ARG A 8 -15.16 -8.31 13.05
CA ARG A 8 -16.17 -7.28 12.71
C ARG A 8 -15.57 -6.09 11.94
N VAL A 9 -14.33 -5.68 12.26
CA VAL A 9 -13.62 -4.59 11.55
C VAL A 9 -13.24 -5.07 10.15
N ALA A 10 -12.69 -6.28 10.06
CA ALA A 10 -12.32 -6.89 8.78
C ALA A 10 -13.55 -7.12 7.88
N GLU A 11 -14.68 -7.58 8.44
CA GLU A 11 -15.94 -7.73 7.71
C GLU A 11 -16.46 -6.40 7.16
N ALA A 12 -16.38 -5.31 7.93
CA ALA A 12 -16.78 -3.99 7.48
C ALA A 12 -15.92 -3.52 6.29
N ALA A 13 -14.60 -3.71 6.36
CA ALA A 13 -13.68 -3.40 5.26
C ALA A 13 -14.01 -4.26 4.01
N LEU A 14 -14.26 -5.56 4.19
CA LEU A 14 -14.62 -6.47 3.09
C LEU A 14 -15.93 -6.05 2.42
N LYS A 15 -16.96 -5.76 3.21
CA LYS A 15 -18.26 -5.25 2.71
C LYS A 15 -18.13 -3.92 1.98
N SER A 16 -17.16 -3.09 2.34
CA SER A 16 -16.86 -1.81 1.70
C SER A 16 -15.98 -1.96 0.45
N GLY A 17 -15.67 -3.19 0.03
CA GLY A 17 -14.89 -3.46 -1.18
C GLY A 17 -13.39 -3.15 -1.06
N TRP A 18 -12.85 -3.09 0.16
CA TRP A 18 -11.43 -2.86 0.36
C TRP A 18 -10.60 -4.07 -0.07
N GLU A 19 -9.45 -3.80 -0.66
CA GLU A 19 -8.46 -4.84 -0.92
C GLU A 19 -7.76 -5.23 0.38
N PHE A 20 -7.56 -6.54 0.56
CA PHE A 20 -6.77 -7.08 1.65
C PHE A 20 -5.37 -7.42 1.15
N VAL A 21 -4.37 -6.77 1.69
CA VAL A 21 -2.96 -7.04 1.43
C VAL A 21 -2.32 -7.74 2.63
N GLY A 22 -1.28 -8.53 2.38
CA GLY A 22 -0.48 -9.13 3.45
C GLY A 22 0.32 -8.07 4.19
N HIS A 23 0.37 -8.19 5.54
CA HIS A 23 1.11 -7.27 6.41
C HIS A 23 1.71 -8.03 7.60
N SER A 24 2.40 -9.14 7.33
CA SER A 24 2.86 -10.08 8.33
C SER A 24 1.71 -10.74 9.13
N TRP A 25 2.06 -11.65 10.03
CA TRP A 25 1.09 -12.23 10.97
C TRP A 25 0.86 -11.34 12.19
N ASP A 26 1.94 -10.86 12.75
CA ASP A 26 1.97 -9.89 13.85
C ASP A 26 2.65 -8.59 13.41
N GLN A 27 2.39 -7.49 14.11
CA GLN A 27 3.02 -6.19 13.86
C GLN A 27 4.47 -6.20 14.38
N GLN A 28 5.32 -6.99 13.73
CA GLN A 28 6.75 -7.10 14.03
C GLN A 28 7.58 -6.86 12.77
N PRO A 29 8.79 -6.31 12.90
CA PRO A 29 9.69 -6.16 11.77
C PRO A 29 9.94 -7.49 11.06
N THR A 30 9.83 -7.51 9.75
CA THR A 30 9.97 -8.75 8.95
C THR A 30 11.35 -9.40 9.10
N HIS A 31 12.39 -8.58 9.28
CA HIS A 31 13.77 -9.07 9.41
C HIS A 31 14.06 -9.83 10.71
N VAL A 32 13.21 -9.71 11.75
CA VAL A 32 13.36 -10.50 12.99
C VAL A 32 12.59 -11.83 12.95
N GLU A 33 11.76 -12.03 11.91
CA GLU A 33 11.01 -13.27 11.74
C GLU A 33 11.94 -14.42 11.36
N LYS A 34 11.97 -15.47 12.18
CA LYS A 34 12.87 -16.62 12.01
C LYS A 34 12.55 -17.45 10.77
N ASP A 35 11.27 -17.60 10.45
CA ASP A 35 10.78 -18.30 9.26
C ASP A 35 9.78 -17.43 8.49
N GLN A 36 10.33 -16.52 7.68
CA GLN A 36 9.53 -15.62 6.86
C GLN A 36 8.62 -16.38 5.89
N ARG A 37 9.07 -17.53 5.33
CA ARG A 37 8.24 -18.32 4.43
C ARG A 37 7.00 -18.88 5.12
N ALA A 38 7.15 -19.44 6.33
CA ALA A 38 6.02 -19.94 7.10
C ALA A 38 5.06 -18.82 7.49
N MET A 39 5.58 -17.68 7.94
CA MET A 39 4.80 -16.50 8.29
C MET A 39 4.01 -15.97 7.09
N ILE A 40 4.64 -15.82 5.92
CA ILE A 40 4.00 -15.37 4.69
C ILE A 40 2.88 -16.34 4.28
N ARG A 41 3.17 -17.64 4.21
CA ARG A 41 2.16 -18.68 3.87
C ARG A 41 0.98 -18.66 4.84
N ARG A 42 1.24 -18.51 6.14
CA ARG A 42 0.20 -18.42 7.17
C ARG A 42 -0.68 -17.19 6.93
N THR A 43 -0.08 -16.04 6.66
CA THR A 43 -0.80 -14.78 6.40
C THR A 43 -1.66 -14.88 5.15
N VAL A 44 -1.11 -15.41 4.05
CA VAL A 44 -1.84 -15.62 2.79
C VAL A 44 -3.02 -16.58 3.00
N LYS A 45 -2.81 -17.68 3.72
CA LYS A 45 -3.86 -18.65 4.03
C LYS A 45 -5.00 -18.04 4.85
N GLU A 46 -4.67 -17.24 5.86
CA GLU A 46 -5.67 -16.57 6.71
C GLU A 46 -6.52 -15.58 5.92
N ILE A 47 -5.88 -14.70 5.14
CA ILE A 47 -6.60 -13.74 4.30
C ILE A 47 -7.49 -14.47 3.29
N LYS A 48 -6.98 -15.52 2.63
CA LYS A 48 -7.76 -16.33 1.70
C LYS A 48 -8.95 -17.00 2.37
N SER A 49 -8.76 -17.55 3.56
CA SER A 49 -9.84 -18.19 4.32
C SER A 49 -10.95 -17.21 4.67
N PHE A 50 -10.58 -15.99 5.04
CA PHE A 50 -11.53 -14.96 5.45
C PHE A 50 -12.25 -14.29 4.27
N THR A 51 -11.50 -13.93 3.21
CA THR A 51 -12.03 -13.15 2.08
C THR A 51 -12.51 -14.00 0.90
N GLY A 52 -12.20 -15.29 0.90
CA GLY A 52 -12.39 -16.19 -0.27
C GLY A 52 -11.31 -16.04 -1.35
N LYS A 53 -10.41 -15.06 -1.24
CA LYS A 53 -9.38 -14.75 -2.24
C LYS A 53 -8.01 -14.59 -1.61
N ALA A 54 -6.98 -15.20 -2.20
CA ALA A 54 -5.60 -14.97 -1.76
C ALA A 54 -5.18 -13.51 -2.04
N PRO A 55 -4.45 -12.85 -1.13
CA PRO A 55 -3.93 -11.52 -1.38
C PRO A 55 -2.92 -11.56 -2.53
N VAL A 56 -2.90 -10.53 -3.34
CA VAL A 56 -1.90 -10.35 -4.41
C VAL A 56 -0.89 -9.27 -4.09
N GLY A 57 -1.14 -8.49 -3.04
CA GLY A 57 -0.28 -7.42 -2.55
C GLY A 57 0.31 -7.71 -1.18
N TRP A 58 1.44 -7.08 -0.90
CA TRP A 58 2.13 -7.14 0.38
C TRP A 58 2.74 -5.79 0.75
N LEU A 59 2.70 -5.47 2.03
CA LEU A 59 3.38 -4.36 2.68
C LEU A 59 3.94 -4.87 4.00
N SER A 60 5.24 -4.89 4.16
CA SER A 60 5.86 -5.37 5.42
C SER A 60 5.71 -4.35 6.54
N PRO A 61 5.48 -4.79 7.79
CA PRO A 61 5.46 -3.88 8.93
C PRO A 61 6.73 -3.04 9.01
N GLY A 62 6.57 -1.71 9.01
CA GLY A 62 7.67 -0.77 9.06
C GLY A 62 8.62 -0.81 7.86
N LEU A 63 8.21 -1.38 6.73
CA LEU A 63 9.04 -1.54 5.52
C LEU A 63 10.34 -2.32 5.78
N THR A 64 10.27 -3.34 6.65
CA THR A 64 11.45 -4.03 7.21
C THR A 64 11.75 -5.36 6.56
N GLU A 65 11.52 -5.50 5.28
CA GLU A 65 11.86 -6.70 4.55
C GLU A 65 13.38 -6.96 4.48
N THR A 66 13.75 -8.19 4.17
CA THR A 66 15.13 -8.58 3.88
C THR A 66 15.34 -8.71 2.38
N LEU A 67 16.59 -8.85 1.94
CA LEU A 67 16.90 -9.11 0.53
C LEU A 67 16.24 -10.39 -0.03
N TYR A 68 15.81 -11.31 0.84
CA TYR A 68 15.15 -12.56 0.44
C TYR A 68 13.63 -12.50 0.49
N THR A 69 13.06 -11.50 1.17
CA THR A 69 11.61 -11.37 1.34
C THR A 69 10.87 -11.32 -0.01
N PRO A 70 11.31 -10.56 -1.03
CA PRO A 70 10.66 -10.55 -2.34
C PRO A 70 10.59 -11.94 -3.00
N ASP A 71 11.63 -12.77 -2.88
CA ASP A 71 11.64 -14.14 -3.37
C ASP A 71 10.55 -14.98 -2.69
N TYR A 72 10.43 -14.89 -1.36
CA TYR A 72 9.43 -15.63 -0.58
C TYR A 72 8.00 -15.17 -0.86
N LEU A 73 7.82 -13.87 -1.09
CA LEU A 73 6.52 -13.30 -1.46
C LEU A 73 6.09 -13.77 -2.86
N ALA A 74 7.00 -13.73 -3.84
CA ALA A 74 6.74 -14.25 -5.18
C ALA A 74 6.40 -15.75 -5.17
N GLU A 75 7.16 -16.56 -4.41
CA GLU A 75 6.89 -17.99 -4.17
C GLU A 75 5.48 -18.23 -3.61
N ALA A 76 5.02 -17.37 -2.72
CA ALA A 76 3.68 -17.43 -2.12
C ALA A 76 2.56 -16.89 -3.02
N GLY A 77 2.88 -16.40 -4.21
CA GLY A 77 1.92 -15.90 -5.18
C GLY A 77 1.59 -14.41 -5.10
N ILE A 78 2.31 -13.65 -4.27
CA ILE A 78 2.22 -12.18 -4.23
C ILE A 78 2.71 -11.62 -5.59
N LYS A 79 2.05 -10.58 -6.07
CA LYS A 79 2.28 -9.98 -7.38
C LYS A 79 2.78 -8.54 -7.31
N TYR A 80 2.51 -7.84 -6.21
CA TYR A 80 3.10 -6.53 -5.94
C TYR A 80 3.48 -6.37 -4.48
N ILE A 81 4.52 -5.60 -4.24
CA ILE A 81 5.04 -5.22 -2.92
C ILE A 81 5.10 -3.70 -2.81
N ALA A 82 4.81 -3.14 -1.64
CA ALA A 82 4.80 -1.70 -1.41
C ALA A 82 5.87 -1.27 -0.38
N ASP A 83 6.91 -2.08 -0.22
CA ASP A 83 7.97 -1.84 0.77
C ASP A 83 9.07 -0.90 0.27
N TRP A 84 9.20 -0.73 -1.05
CA TRP A 84 10.30 0.02 -1.65
C TRP A 84 9.84 1.38 -2.17
N LEU A 85 10.42 2.42 -1.61
CA LEU A 85 10.14 3.82 -1.94
C LEU A 85 11.05 4.28 -3.09
N VAL A 86 10.81 3.76 -4.29
CA VAL A 86 11.70 3.95 -5.44
C VAL A 86 11.25 5.07 -6.36
N ASP A 87 9.96 5.13 -6.68
CA ASP A 87 9.39 6.07 -7.66
C ASP A 87 7.90 6.26 -7.39
N ASP A 88 7.29 7.27 -7.97
CA ASP A 88 5.83 7.49 -8.03
C ASP A 88 5.16 6.70 -9.17
N GLU A 89 5.90 5.82 -9.82
CA GLU A 89 5.44 4.85 -10.83
C GLU A 89 5.84 3.44 -10.42
N PRO A 90 5.06 2.41 -10.77
CA PRO A 90 5.43 1.04 -10.46
C PRO A 90 6.74 0.62 -11.15
N VAL A 91 7.57 -0.12 -10.43
CA VAL A 91 8.83 -0.66 -10.94
C VAL A 91 8.81 -2.18 -10.92
N THR A 92 9.54 -2.83 -11.83
CA THR A 92 9.66 -4.29 -11.83
C THR A 92 10.78 -4.72 -10.89
N VAL A 93 10.46 -5.58 -9.94
CA VAL A 93 11.40 -6.21 -9.02
C VAL A 93 11.62 -7.65 -9.45
N LYS A 94 12.86 -7.99 -9.78
CA LYS A 94 13.26 -9.35 -10.18
C LYS A 94 13.34 -10.27 -8.97
N THR A 95 12.73 -11.44 -9.06
CA THR A 95 12.81 -12.47 -8.03
C THR A 95 13.10 -13.86 -8.64
N LYS A 96 13.49 -14.81 -7.81
CA LYS A 96 13.73 -16.20 -8.24
C LYS A 96 12.45 -16.94 -8.66
N HIS A 97 11.29 -16.44 -8.28
CA HIS A 97 9.98 -17.07 -8.53
C HIS A 97 9.10 -16.24 -9.49
N GLY A 98 9.73 -15.44 -10.33
CA GLY A 98 9.09 -14.54 -11.29
C GLY A 98 9.06 -13.10 -10.77
N ASP A 99 8.78 -12.17 -11.69
CA ASP A 99 8.79 -10.75 -11.37
C ASP A 99 7.61 -10.35 -10.47
N VAL A 100 7.85 -9.45 -9.53
CA VAL A 100 6.81 -8.76 -8.77
C VAL A 100 6.86 -7.26 -9.08
N LEU A 101 5.78 -6.57 -8.86
CA LEU A 101 5.70 -5.13 -9.08
C LEU A 101 5.99 -4.39 -7.76
N GLY A 102 6.99 -3.52 -7.74
CA GLY A 102 7.16 -2.52 -6.68
C GLY A 102 6.09 -1.44 -6.86
N MET A 103 5.17 -1.37 -5.91
CA MET A 103 4.07 -0.40 -5.92
C MET A 103 4.49 0.85 -5.16
N PRO A 104 4.29 2.05 -5.72
CA PRO A 104 4.57 3.29 -4.99
C PRO A 104 3.89 3.34 -3.63
N TYR A 105 4.65 3.73 -2.63
CA TYR A 105 4.23 3.98 -1.26
C TYR A 105 4.94 5.23 -0.76
N SER A 106 4.49 5.84 0.34
CA SER A 106 5.10 7.05 0.87
C SER A 106 5.27 6.99 2.38
N LEU A 107 6.46 7.31 2.87
CA LEU A 107 6.71 7.61 4.28
C LEU A 107 6.33 9.06 4.60
N GLU A 108 6.44 9.95 3.64
CA GLU A 108 6.16 11.38 3.77
C GLU A 108 4.68 11.66 4.02
N LEU A 109 3.78 10.81 3.49
CA LEU A 109 2.33 10.88 3.68
C LEU A 109 1.82 9.74 4.57
N ASN A 110 2.63 9.32 5.52
CA ASN A 110 2.29 8.32 6.52
C ASN A 110 2.05 9.01 7.87
N ASP A 111 0.87 8.83 8.44
CA ASP A 111 0.47 9.49 9.69
C ASP A 111 1.33 9.06 10.90
N ILE A 112 1.88 7.83 10.93
CA ILE A 112 2.86 7.43 11.95
C ILE A 112 4.13 8.28 11.80
N ALA A 113 4.71 8.33 10.60
CA ALA A 113 5.95 9.05 10.37
C ALA A 113 5.78 10.54 10.70
N MET A 114 4.69 11.15 10.25
CA MET A 114 4.44 12.56 10.47
C MET A 114 4.06 12.92 11.91
N MET A 115 3.06 12.24 12.47
CA MET A 115 2.45 12.66 13.73
C MET A 115 3.09 12.03 14.96
N MET A 116 3.59 10.79 14.84
CA MET A 116 4.15 10.07 16.00
C MET A 116 5.66 10.15 16.06
N VAL A 117 6.35 10.24 14.92
CA VAL A 117 7.82 10.32 14.87
C VAL A 117 8.29 11.77 14.75
N GLN A 118 7.76 12.53 13.79
CA GLN A 118 8.13 13.93 13.55
C GLN A 118 7.33 14.93 14.40
N HIS A 119 6.31 14.48 15.13
CA HIS A 119 5.45 15.29 16.00
C HIS A 119 4.70 16.43 15.28
N HIS A 120 4.39 16.25 14.01
CA HIS A 120 3.66 17.24 13.22
C HIS A 120 2.17 17.27 13.58
N ALA A 121 1.58 18.46 13.48
CA ALA A 121 0.15 18.66 13.67
C ALA A 121 -0.65 18.11 12.46
N ALA A 122 -1.94 17.87 12.65
CA ALA A 122 -2.83 17.43 11.57
C ALA A 122 -2.90 18.41 10.38
N ALA A 123 -2.73 19.70 10.63
CA ALA A 123 -2.67 20.71 9.56
C ALA A 123 -1.47 20.50 8.62
N GLU A 124 -0.33 20.08 9.14
CA GLU A 124 0.86 19.75 8.34
C GLU A 124 0.61 18.54 7.44
N PHE A 125 -0.15 17.55 7.91
CA PHE A 125 -0.54 16.42 7.08
C PHE A 125 -1.40 16.89 5.87
N GLU A 126 -2.35 17.79 6.08
CA GLU A 126 -3.17 18.35 5.01
C GLU A 126 -2.34 19.15 3.99
N SER A 127 -1.42 19.99 4.48
CA SER A 127 -0.50 20.77 3.64
C SER A 127 0.36 19.84 2.78
N ARG A 128 1.03 18.89 3.40
CA ARG A 128 1.93 17.97 2.71
C ARG A 128 1.21 17.08 1.68
N CYS A 129 0.02 16.58 2.01
CA CYS A 129 -0.80 15.86 1.04
C CYS A 129 -1.19 16.73 -0.15
N THR A 130 -1.46 18.01 0.10
CA THR A 130 -1.81 18.97 -0.96
C THR A 130 -0.62 19.24 -1.87
N ASP A 131 0.54 19.56 -1.31
CA ASP A 131 1.76 19.88 -2.06
C ASP A 131 2.23 18.70 -2.91
N GLN A 132 2.25 17.49 -2.31
CA GLN A 132 2.57 16.26 -3.04
C GLN A 132 1.58 16.03 -4.19
N PHE A 133 0.29 16.18 -3.91
CA PHE A 133 -0.74 16.01 -4.93
C PHE A 133 -0.55 17.00 -6.09
N GLU A 134 -0.38 18.26 -5.81
CA GLU A 134 -0.23 19.31 -6.84
C GLU A 134 0.97 19.03 -7.75
N ARG A 135 2.09 18.56 -7.16
CA ARG A 135 3.27 18.18 -7.92
C ARG A 135 3.01 16.96 -8.80
N LEU A 136 2.49 15.88 -8.22
CA LEU A 136 2.20 14.65 -8.98
C LEU A 136 1.09 14.86 -10.02
N TYR A 137 0.14 15.74 -9.76
CA TYR A 137 -0.92 16.09 -10.70
C TYR A 137 -0.37 16.81 -11.93
N GLU A 138 0.59 17.73 -11.74
CA GLU A 138 1.29 18.38 -12.85
C GLU A 138 2.10 17.37 -13.68
N GLU A 139 2.88 16.52 -13.05
CA GLU A 139 3.63 15.46 -13.73
C GLU A 139 2.71 14.42 -14.39
N GLY A 140 1.55 14.20 -13.82
CA GLY A 140 0.51 13.31 -14.32
C GLY A 140 -0.07 13.68 -15.67
N LYS A 141 0.12 14.91 -16.13
CA LYS A 141 -0.28 15.35 -17.50
C LYS A 141 0.48 14.61 -18.59
N THR A 142 1.67 14.13 -18.30
CA THR A 142 2.52 13.42 -19.27
C THR A 142 2.57 11.92 -19.02
N ARG A 143 2.54 11.49 -17.76
CA ARG A 143 2.63 10.09 -17.33
C ARG A 143 1.84 9.88 -16.05
N ALA A 144 1.06 8.81 -16.00
CA ALA A 144 0.30 8.49 -14.79
C ALA A 144 1.21 8.34 -13.57
N LYS A 145 0.85 9.04 -12.50
CA LYS A 145 1.54 9.01 -11.21
C LYS A 145 0.65 8.38 -10.15
N ILE A 146 1.26 7.80 -9.14
CA ILE A 146 0.58 7.17 -8.02
C ILE A 146 0.92 7.94 -6.75
N MET A 147 -0.11 8.35 -6.02
CA MET A 147 0.02 8.95 -4.71
C MET A 147 -0.55 7.98 -3.68
N ALA A 148 0.27 7.54 -2.75
CA ALA A 148 -0.14 6.72 -1.62
C ALA A 148 -0.23 7.57 -0.35
N ILE A 149 -1.31 7.40 0.42
CA ILE A 149 -1.50 8.01 1.73
C ILE A 149 -1.69 6.87 2.73
N ALA A 150 -0.83 6.78 3.71
CA ALA A 150 -0.88 5.75 4.74
C ALA A 150 -1.55 6.26 6.01
N LEU A 151 -2.62 5.59 6.42
CA LEU A 151 -3.45 5.98 7.55
C LEU A 151 -3.58 4.85 8.56
N HIS A 152 -3.48 5.19 9.83
CA HIS A 152 -3.73 4.28 10.94
C HIS A 152 -4.95 4.76 11.73
N PRO A 153 -6.00 3.95 11.88
CA PRO A 153 -7.26 4.40 12.51
C PRO A 153 -7.09 5.00 13.90
N TYR A 154 -6.16 4.48 14.70
CA TYR A 154 -5.87 4.97 16.04
C TYR A 154 -5.09 6.30 16.07
N ILE A 155 -4.58 6.76 14.93
CA ILE A 155 -3.89 8.05 14.77
C ILE A 155 -4.81 9.05 14.07
N SER A 156 -5.10 8.81 12.80
CA SER A 156 -5.87 9.74 11.96
C SER A 156 -7.38 9.62 12.12
N GLY A 157 -7.88 8.47 12.62
CA GLY A 157 -9.30 8.21 12.83
C GLY A 157 -9.88 8.84 14.11
N VAL A 158 -9.07 9.53 14.93
CA VAL A 158 -9.54 10.17 16.16
C VAL A 158 -10.29 11.49 15.87
N PRO A 159 -11.24 11.92 16.73
CA PRO A 159 -12.13 13.07 16.45
C PRO A 159 -11.42 14.36 16.06
N HIS A 160 -10.29 14.68 16.69
CA HIS A 160 -9.56 15.93 16.41
C HIS A 160 -8.70 15.90 15.14
N ARG A 161 -8.59 14.73 14.46
CA ARG A 161 -7.78 14.58 13.24
C ARG A 161 -8.59 14.13 12.02
N ILE A 162 -9.68 13.39 12.21
CA ILE A 162 -10.45 12.79 11.10
C ILE A 162 -10.95 13.82 10.08
N ASN A 163 -11.36 15.00 10.54
CA ASN A 163 -11.81 16.07 9.64
C ASN A 163 -10.70 16.52 8.66
N THR A 164 -9.44 16.46 9.07
CA THR A 164 -8.30 16.77 8.18
C THR A 164 -8.19 15.74 7.06
N VAL A 165 -8.28 14.47 7.39
CA VAL A 165 -8.30 13.38 6.40
C VAL A 165 -9.45 13.57 5.42
N GLU A 166 -10.66 13.85 5.92
CA GLU A 166 -11.82 14.10 5.06
C GLU A 166 -11.61 15.26 4.10
N ARG A 167 -11.02 16.38 4.56
CA ARG A 167 -10.73 17.52 3.69
C ARG A 167 -9.77 17.16 2.56
N VAL A 168 -8.69 16.43 2.87
CA VAL A 168 -7.74 15.93 1.87
C VAL A 168 -8.49 15.12 0.80
N PHE A 169 -9.21 14.08 1.19
CA PHE A 169 -9.90 13.22 0.23
C PHE A 169 -11.02 13.96 -0.54
N ARG A 170 -11.72 14.89 0.08
CA ARG A 170 -12.71 15.75 -0.61
C ARG A 170 -12.06 16.64 -1.67
N LYS A 171 -10.85 17.17 -1.42
CA LYS A 171 -10.07 17.94 -2.41
C LYS A 171 -9.69 17.02 -3.58
N LEU A 172 -9.02 15.92 -3.31
CA LEU A 172 -8.53 15.00 -4.34
C LEU A 172 -9.64 14.46 -5.25
N ARG A 173 -10.81 14.15 -4.70
CA ARG A 173 -11.95 13.61 -5.47
C ARG A 173 -12.58 14.58 -6.46
N LYS A 174 -12.31 15.88 -6.36
CA LYS A 174 -12.85 16.88 -7.27
C LYS A 174 -11.99 17.08 -8.52
N GLU A 175 -10.75 16.60 -8.48
CA GLU A 175 -9.80 16.84 -9.55
C GLU A 175 -10.03 15.88 -10.73
N LYS A 176 -10.04 16.43 -11.94
CA LYS A 176 -10.24 15.65 -13.17
C LYS A 176 -9.06 14.73 -13.41
N GLY A 177 -9.33 13.50 -13.85
CA GLY A 177 -8.27 12.53 -14.15
C GLY A 177 -7.72 11.80 -12.91
N VAL A 178 -8.17 12.16 -11.70
CA VAL A 178 -7.84 11.42 -10.48
C VAL A 178 -8.76 10.23 -10.32
N VAL A 179 -8.19 9.06 -10.06
CA VAL A 179 -8.91 7.82 -9.78
C VAL A 179 -8.44 7.25 -8.45
N PHE A 180 -9.38 6.68 -7.71
CA PHE A 180 -9.10 5.97 -6.45
C PHE A 180 -9.15 4.48 -6.74
N TRP A 181 -7.98 3.86 -6.81
CA TRP A 181 -7.83 2.45 -7.15
C TRP A 181 -7.15 1.68 -6.02
N SER A 182 -7.50 0.40 -5.92
CA SER A 182 -6.74 -0.54 -5.10
C SER A 182 -5.40 -0.89 -5.78
N GLY A 183 -4.46 -1.43 -5.01
CA GLY A 183 -3.17 -1.88 -5.54
C GLY A 183 -3.33 -2.93 -6.65
N GLU A 184 -4.30 -3.85 -6.52
CA GLU A 184 -4.61 -4.83 -7.55
C GLU A 184 -5.13 -4.18 -8.85
N GLN A 185 -5.95 -3.13 -8.75
CA GLN A 185 -6.43 -2.40 -9.93
C GLN A 185 -5.29 -1.69 -10.65
N ILE A 186 -4.42 -1.01 -9.89
CA ILE A 186 -3.22 -0.36 -10.42
C ILE A 186 -2.30 -1.40 -11.09
N MET A 187 -2.01 -2.51 -10.43
CA MET A 187 -1.18 -3.59 -10.97
C MET A 187 -1.74 -4.12 -12.30
N LYS A 188 -3.05 -4.38 -12.36
CA LYS A 188 -3.71 -4.87 -13.59
C LYS A 188 -3.65 -3.85 -14.73
N TRP A 189 -3.88 -2.58 -14.43
CA TRP A 189 -3.79 -1.51 -15.40
C TRP A 189 -2.36 -1.36 -15.92
N TYR A 190 -1.38 -1.30 -15.03
CA TYR A 190 0.04 -1.16 -15.37
C TYR A 190 0.53 -2.31 -16.25
N GLY A 191 0.15 -3.55 -15.91
CA GLY A 191 0.50 -4.73 -16.69
C GLY A 191 -0.11 -4.74 -18.11
N LYS A 192 -1.30 -4.14 -18.31
CA LYS A 192 -1.88 -3.96 -19.64
C LYS A 192 -1.19 -2.84 -20.41
N ALA A 193 -0.99 -1.69 -19.80
CA ALA A 193 -0.36 -0.53 -20.43
C ALA A 193 1.08 -0.83 -20.93
N ASN A 194 1.84 -1.61 -20.17
CA ASN A 194 3.22 -1.97 -20.56
C ASN A 194 3.31 -3.14 -21.58
N LYS A 195 2.24 -3.92 -21.77
CA LYS A 195 2.19 -4.91 -22.85
C LYS A 195 1.91 -4.29 -24.21
N THR A 196 1.28 -3.12 -24.25
CA THR A 196 0.87 -2.41 -25.47
C THR A 196 1.77 -1.23 -25.83
N GLY A 197 2.69 -0.81 -24.93
CA GLY A 197 3.66 0.23 -25.17
C GLY A 197 4.98 -0.27 -25.77
N PRO A 198 5.77 0.59 -26.43
CA PRO A 198 7.10 0.21 -26.92
C PRO A 198 7.94 -0.28 -25.75
N ARG A 199 8.54 -1.47 -25.88
CA ARG A 199 9.49 -1.98 -24.90
C ARG A 199 10.64 -0.99 -24.77
N ARG A 200 10.80 -0.40 -23.60
CA ARG A 200 11.98 0.43 -23.32
C ARG A 200 13.18 -0.50 -23.23
N GLY A 201 14.14 -0.32 -24.16
CA GLY A 201 15.44 -0.96 -24.16
C GLY A 201 16.31 -0.44 -23.01
#